data_ab34a2cbbc5aa7f88c6e4d6f7b5cf378
#
_entry.id   ab34a2cbbc5aa7f88c6e4d6f7b5cf378
#
_cell.length_a   1.000
_cell.length_b   1.000
_cell.length_c   1.000
_cell.angle_alpha   90.00
_cell.angle_beta   90.00
_cell.angle_gamma   90.00
#
_symmetry.space_group_name_H-M   'P 1'
#
loop_
_entity.id
_entity.type
_entity.pdbx_description
1 polymer ?
#
loop_
_entity_poly.entity_id
_entity_poly.type
_entity_poly.pdbx_seq_one_letter_code
_entity_poly.pdbx_strand_id
1 'polypeptide(L)'
;NFGGNLANASAGYAPQVVDWVLVSLRLNPENGSEKICQRAGLLYSDGHIEFAAGTNCCALDPAESFYVVIEHRNHLIVMSHAAVPVVNGTLNYDFRNKQSYLNDGIGLGGYFAQNEVLPGVFAMYAGNGDQTSNTTADTDINAGDFGKWRNNGAQQRTYNILDFNMDGEVSS
;
A
#
# COMPACT_ATOMS: atom_id res chain seq x y z
N ASN A 1 -6.88 6.69 7.34
CA ASN A 1 -6.45 8.02 7.80
C ASN A 1 -4.94 7.99 8.03
N PHE A 2 -4.16 8.41 7.02
CA PHE A 2 -2.68 8.46 7.09
C PHE A 2 -2.16 9.63 7.97
N GLY A 3 -2.97 10.18 8.85
CA GLY A 3 -2.61 11.27 9.75
C GLY A 3 -2.10 10.80 11.11
N GLY A 4 -1.15 9.88 11.13
CA GLY A 4 -0.44 9.50 12.35
C GLY A 4 0.48 10.63 12.82
N ASN A 5 0.39 11.03 14.06
CA ASN A 5 1.29 12.03 14.63
C ASN A 5 2.63 11.36 14.96
N LEU A 6 3.64 11.64 14.14
CA LEU A 6 4.96 10.98 14.18
C LEU A 6 5.95 11.54 15.17
N ALA A 7 5.57 12.51 15.97
CA ALA A 7 6.48 13.04 16.98
C ALA A 7 7.07 11.95 17.92
N ASN A 8 6.51 10.74 17.90
CA ASN A 8 6.94 9.62 18.74
C ASN A 8 7.35 8.34 17.96
N ALA A 9 7.39 8.37 16.63
CA ALA A 9 7.64 7.16 15.85
C ALA A 9 9.10 6.68 15.87
N SER A 10 10.06 7.55 16.17
CA SER A 10 11.49 7.21 16.13
C SER A 10 12.02 6.44 17.33
N ALA A 11 11.25 6.29 18.41
CA ALA A 11 11.77 5.79 19.68
C ALA A 11 11.45 4.31 19.97
N GLY A 12 10.78 3.57 19.11
CA GLY A 12 10.27 2.25 19.46
C GLY A 12 10.15 1.18 18.37
N TYR A 13 10.44 1.48 17.11
CA TYR A 13 10.37 0.47 16.05
C TYR A 13 11.69 -0.28 15.88
N ALA A 14 11.60 -1.57 15.54
CA ALA A 14 12.77 -2.34 15.17
C ALA A 14 13.48 -1.68 13.96
N PRO A 15 14.82 -1.75 13.88
CA PRO A 15 15.59 -1.09 12.81
C PRO A 15 15.20 -1.53 11.40
N GLN A 16 14.57 -2.69 11.27
CA GLN A 16 14.12 -3.25 10.00
C GLN A 16 12.75 -2.73 9.54
N VAL A 17 12.01 -1.99 10.37
CA VAL A 17 10.75 -1.37 9.99
C VAL A 17 11.05 -0.16 9.13
N VAL A 18 10.54 -0.17 7.89
CA VAL A 18 10.74 0.92 6.93
C VAL A 18 9.56 1.88 6.86
N ASP A 19 8.33 1.36 7.01
CA ASP A 19 7.10 2.15 7.03
C ASP A 19 5.93 1.31 7.56
N TRP A 20 4.72 1.79 7.38
CA TRP A 20 3.51 1.04 7.61
C TRP A 20 2.61 1.09 6.39
N VAL A 21 1.77 0.10 6.26
CA VAL A 21 0.82 -0.05 5.15
C VAL A 21 -0.57 -0.34 5.70
N LEU A 22 -1.57 -0.02 4.91
CA LEU A 22 -2.93 -0.41 5.17
C LEU A 22 -3.27 -1.61 4.29
N VAL A 23 -3.62 -2.72 4.92
CA VAL A 23 -3.99 -3.96 4.24
C VAL A 23 -5.49 -4.14 4.33
N SER A 24 -6.15 -4.33 3.20
CA SER A 24 -7.58 -4.63 3.16
C SER A 24 -7.87 -5.88 2.33
N LEU A 25 -8.99 -6.52 2.63
CA LEU A 25 -9.50 -7.70 1.94
C LEU A 25 -10.81 -7.38 1.23
N ARG A 26 -10.98 -7.89 0.00
CA ARG A 26 -12.18 -7.75 -0.81
C ARG A 26 -12.60 -9.09 -1.39
N LEU A 27 -13.90 -9.30 -1.58
CA LEU A 27 -14.41 -10.44 -2.34
C LEU A 27 -14.45 -10.16 -3.84
N ASN A 28 -14.68 -8.89 -4.22
CA ASN A 28 -14.77 -8.48 -5.60
C ASN A 28 -13.64 -7.49 -5.94
N PRO A 29 -12.85 -7.74 -6.99
CA PRO A 29 -11.76 -6.85 -7.39
C PRO A 29 -12.24 -5.47 -7.88
N GLU A 30 -13.43 -5.41 -8.48
CA GLU A 30 -13.95 -4.19 -9.12
C GLU A 30 -14.74 -3.29 -8.17
N ASN A 31 -15.07 -3.77 -6.97
CA ASN A 31 -15.82 -3.02 -5.99
C ASN A 31 -14.94 -2.57 -4.82
N GLY A 32 -14.30 -1.42 -4.95
CA GLY A 32 -13.42 -0.85 -3.92
C GLY A 32 -14.12 -0.45 -2.62
N SER A 33 -15.46 -0.35 -2.60
CA SER A 33 -16.21 -0.04 -1.40
C SER A 33 -16.50 -1.26 -0.52
N GLU A 34 -16.43 -2.47 -1.06
CA GLU A 34 -16.65 -3.71 -0.33
C GLU A 34 -15.38 -4.22 0.37
N LYS A 35 -14.94 -3.47 1.37
CA LYS A 35 -13.85 -3.93 2.25
C LYS A 35 -14.42 -4.83 3.34
N ILE A 36 -14.10 -6.12 3.30
CA ILE A 36 -14.50 -7.07 4.34
C ILE A 36 -13.72 -6.80 5.63
N CYS A 37 -12.48 -6.36 5.49
CA CYS A 37 -11.56 -6.13 6.58
C CYS A 37 -10.48 -5.14 6.16
N GLN A 38 -10.01 -4.33 7.11
CA GLN A 38 -8.90 -3.42 6.89
C GLN A 38 -8.03 -3.30 8.15
N ARG A 39 -6.71 -3.43 8.02
CA ARG A 39 -5.74 -3.34 9.13
C ARG A 39 -4.48 -2.59 8.72
N ALA A 40 -3.94 -1.79 9.64
CA ALA A 40 -2.59 -1.27 9.51
C ALA A 40 -1.57 -2.34 9.94
N GLY A 41 -0.49 -2.46 9.17
CA GLY A 41 0.64 -3.33 9.47
C GLY A 41 1.96 -2.60 9.28
N LEU A 42 2.98 -3.01 10.02
CA LEU A 42 4.34 -2.52 9.87
C LEU A 42 4.99 -3.21 8.68
N LEU A 43 5.56 -2.43 7.78
CA LEU A 43 6.31 -2.91 6.62
C LEU A 43 7.79 -3.01 6.99
N TYR A 44 8.38 -4.17 6.79
CA TYR A 44 9.78 -4.44 7.03
C TYR A 44 10.62 -4.37 5.76
N SER A 45 11.92 -4.18 5.90
CA SER A 45 12.86 -4.02 4.79
C SER A 45 13.00 -5.26 3.89
N ASP A 46 12.61 -6.44 4.37
CA ASP A 46 12.52 -7.66 3.58
C ASP A 46 11.16 -7.85 2.87
N GLY A 47 10.24 -6.90 3.06
CA GLY A 47 8.92 -6.85 2.44
C GLY A 47 7.83 -7.60 3.21
N HIS A 48 8.11 -8.19 4.38
CA HIS A 48 7.02 -8.76 5.17
C HIS A 48 6.22 -7.67 5.92
N ILE A 49 4.97 -7.98 6.22
CA ILE A 49 4.06 -7.09 6.94
C ILE A 49 3.67 -7.76 8.25
N GLU A 50 3.92 -7.08 9.35
CA GLU A 50 3.55 -7.52 10.69
C GLU A 50 2.34 -6.75 11.22
N PHE A 51 1.37 -7.45 11.77
CA PHE A 51 0.17 -6.86 12.37
C PHE A 51 0.28 -6.86 13.90
N ALA A 52 -0.19 -5.79 14.53
CA ALA A 52 -0.23 -5.73 15.99
C ALA A 52 -1.06 -6.87 16.58
N ALA A 53 -0.54 -7.49 17.62
CA ALA A 53 -1.21 -8.59 18.31
C ALA A 53 -2.57 -8.15 18.90
N GLY A 54 -3.54 -9.06 18.91
CA GLY A 54 -4.85 -8.84 19.55
C GLY A 54 -5.87 -8.06 18.73
N THR A 55 -5.55 -7.64 17.50
CA THR A 55 -6.49 -6.93 16.62
C THR A 55 -7.09 -7.87 15.57
N ASN A 56 -7.74 -8.94 15.96
CA ASN A 56 -8.46 -9.82 15.01
C ASN A 56 -9.74 -9.13 14.52
N CYS A 57 -9.61 -8.27 13.51
CA CYS A 57 -10.77 -7.66 12.86
C CYS A 57 -11.25 -8.44 11.62
N CYS A 58 -10.54 -9.50 11.24
CA CYS A 58 -10.86 -10.29 10.07
C CYS A 58 -11.15 -11.74 10.50
N ALA A 59 -12.42 -12.09 10.62
CA ALA A 59 -12.81 -13.48 10.63
C ALA A 59 -12.69 -14.00 9.18
N LEU A 60 -11.61 -14.72 8.88
CA LEU A 60 -11.41 -15.32 7.57
C LEU A 60 -12.25 -16.59 7.47
N ASP A 61 -13.21 -16.60 6.56
CA ASP A 61 -13.94 -17.83 6.23
C ASP A 61 -13.02 -18.73 5.39
N PRO A 62 -12.72 -19.96 5.84
CA PRO A 62 -11.87 -20.87 5.08
C PRO A 62 -12.49 -21.36 3.75
N ALA A 63 -13.78 -21.16 3.55
CA ALA A 63 -14.45 -21.46 2.29
C ALA A 63 -14.29 -20.35 1.24
N GLU A 64 -13.82 -19.17 1.65
CA GLU A 64 -13.71 -17.99 0.80
C GLU A 64 -12.26 -17.77 0.30
N SER A 65 -12.16 -16.96 -0.73
CA SER A 65 -10.89 -16.43 -1.23
C SER A 65 -11.00 -14.91 -1.34
N PHE A 66 -9.93 -14.20 -1.03
CA PHE A 66 -9.96 -12.75 -0.93
C PHE A 66 -8.92 -12.10 -1.82
N TYR A 67 -9.26 -10.99 -2.45
CA TYR A 67 -8.27 -10.08 -3.01
C TYR A 67 -7.60 -9.31 -1.87
N VAL A 68 -6.28 -9.37 -1.83
CA VAL A 68 -5.46 -8.64 -0.84
C VAL A 68 -5.05 -7.32 -1.45
N VAL A 69 -5.35 -6.22 -0.78
CA VAL A 69 -5.02 -4.85 -1.22
C VAL A 69 -4.05 -4.24 -0.24
N ILE A 70 -2.97 -3.66 -0.77
CA ILE A 70 -1.97 -2.91 -0.01
C ILE A 70 -2.04 -1.44 -0.42
N GLU A 71 -2.28 -0.58 0.56
CA GLU A 71 -2.28 0.87 0.41
C GLU A 71 -1.08 1.43 1.19
N HIS A 72 -0.22 2.17 0.52
CA HIS A 72 0.90 2.89 1.11
C HIS A 72 0.72 4.39 0.91
N ARG A 73 1.30 5.21 1.80
CA ARG A 73 1.07 6.67 1.85
C ARG A 73 1.39 7.42 0.55
N ASN A 74 2.36 6.96 -0.23
CA ASN A 74 2.86 7.68 -1.40
C ASN A 74 3.21 6.76 -2.59
N HIS A 75 2.66 5.53 -2.58
CA HIS A 75 2.77 4.59 -3.69
C HIS A 75 1.39 4.30 -4.27
N LEU A 76 1.34 3.88 -5.51
CA LEU A 76 0.11 3.37 -6.09
C LEU A 76 -0.38 2.14 -5.33
N ILE A 77 -1.69 2.04 -5.16
CA ILE A 77 -2.33 0.91 -4.49
C ILE A 77 -2.15 -0.35 -5.32
N VAL A 78 -1.72 -1.45 -4.70
CA VAL A 78 -1.63 -2.76 -5.33
C VAL A 78 -2.68 -3.70 -4.79
N MET A 79 -3.17 -4.59 -5.64
CA MET A 79 -4.09 -5.66 -5.29
C MET A 79 -3.58 -6.98 -5.86
N SER A 80 -3.78 -8.08 -5.16
CA SER A 80 -3.40 -9.40 -5.66
C SER A 80 -4.05 -9.69 -7.01
N HIS A 81 -3.28 -10.32 -7.94
CA HIS A 81 -3.74 -10.61 -9.29
C HIS A 81 -5.01 -11.46 -9.33
N ALA A 82 -5.16 -12.35 -8.38
CA ALA A 82 -6.32 -13.21 -8.20
C ALA A 82 -6.72 -13.28 -6.73
N ALA A 83 -7.91 -13.77 -6.45
CA ALA A 83 -8.34 -14.05 -5.10
C ALA A 83 -7.43 -15.11 -4.46
N VAL A 84 -6.98 -14.84 -3.24
CA VAL A 84 -6.07 -15.68 -2.46
C VAL A 84 -6.89 -16.58 -1.54
N PRO A 85 -6.75 -17.90 -1.61
CA PRO A 85 -7.50 -18.81 -0.74
C PRO A 85 -6.99 -18.72 0.70
N VAL A 86 -7.91 -18.94 1.64
CA VAL A 86 -7.57 -19.11 3.06
C VAL A 86 -7.06 -20.54 3.28
N VAL A 87 -5.82 -20.69 3.68
CA VAL A 87 -5.21 -21.98 4.00
C VAL A 87 -4.81 -22.01 5.47
N ASN A 88 -5.38 -22.92 6.24
CA ASN A 88 -5.15 -23.03 7.70
C ASN A 88 -5.34 -21.69 8.44
N GLY A 89 -6.37 -20.91 8.06
CA GLY A 89 -6.66 -19.62 8.66
C GLY A 89 -5.72 -18.48 8.24
N THR A 90 -4.88 -18.68 7.23
CA THR A 90 -3.89 -17.74 6.78
C THR A 90 -4.06 -17.40 5.30
N LEU A 91 -3.87 -16.14 4.94
CA LEU A 91 -3.70 -15.67 3.58
C LEU A 91 -2.20 -15.44 3.34
N ASN A 92 -1.67 -15.95 2.23
CA ASN A 92 -0.28 -15.73 1.85
C ASN A 92 -0.19 -15.26 0.40
N TYR A 93 0.34 -14.07 0.21
CA TYR A 93 0.57 -13.49 -1.10
C TYR A 93 1.85 -12.65 -1.09
N ASP A 94 2.77 -12.92 -2.02
CA ASP A 94 4.03 -12.18 -2.15
C ASP A 94 4.00 -11.30 -3.39
N PHE A 95 3.79 -10.00 -3.18
CA PHE A 95 3.77 -8.97 -4.22
C PHE A 95 5.13 -8.75 -4.89
N ARG A 96 6.23 -9.23 -4.29
CA ARG A 96 7.58 -9.06 -4.85
C ARG A 96 7.83 -9.98 -6.04
N ASN A 97 7.16 -11.14 -6.09
CA ASN A 97 7.36 -12.15 -7.13
C ASN A 97 6.07 -12.48 -7.92
N LYS A 98 5.02 -11.71 -7.69
CA LYS A 98 3.74 -11.86 -8.40
C LYS A 98 3.24 -10.50 -8.83
N GLN A 99 2.77 -10.45 -10.07
CA GLN A 99 2.15 -9.25 -10.61
C GLN A 99 0.86 -8.91 -9.85
N SER A 100 0.58 -7.62 -9.70
CA SER A 100 -0.69 -7.14 -9.17
C SER A 100 -1.82 -7.26 -10.20
N TYR A 101 -3.05 -7.03 -9.76
CA TYR A 101 -4.25 -7.00 -10.60
C TYR A 101 -4.12 -5.94 -11.68
N LEU A 102 -4.47 -6.31 -12.93
CA LEU A 102 -4.26 -5.47 -14.12
C LEU A 102 -5.55 -5.01 -14.80
N ASN A 103 -6.71 -5.41 -14.32
CA ASN A 103 -7.96 -5.03 -14.95
C ASN A 103 -8.46 -3.70 -14.33
N ASP A 104 -8.60 -2.67 -15.16
CA ASP A 104 -9.14 -1.38 -14.76
C ASP A 104 -10.65 -1.25 -14.97
N GLY A 105 -11.32 -2.28 -15.46
CA GLY A 105 -12.76 -2.29 -15.74
C GLY A 105 -13.24 -1.33 -16.82
N ILE A 106 -12.36 -0.46 -17.34
CA ILE A 106 -12.69 0.57 -18.35
C ILE A 106 -12.03 0.33 -19.71
N GLY A 107 -11.26 -0.75 -19.83
CA GLY A 107 -10.68 -1.15 -21.12
C GLY A 107 -9.55 -0.23 -21.60
N LEU A 108 -8.96 0.57 -20.76
CA LEU A 108 -7.88 1.51 -21.09
C LEU A 108 -6.48 0.91 -20.99
N GLY A 109 -6.38 -0.41 -20.91
CA GLY A 109 -5.07 -1.07 -21.03
C GLY A 109 -4.43 -1.52 -19.74
N GLY A 110 -5.20 -1.61 -18.68
CA GLY A 110 -4.76 -2.22 -17.44
C GLY A 110 -4.10 -1.24 -16.47
N TYR A 111 -4.40 -1.44 -15.22
CA TYR A 111 -3.89 -0.65 -14.11
C TYR A 111 -2.55 -1.20 -13.67
N PHE A 112 -1.47 -0.53 -14.03
CA PHE A 112 -0.11 -0.96 -13.70
C PHE A 112 0.35 -0.32 -12.39
N ALA A 113 -0.02 -0.90 -11.27
CA ALA A 113 0.40 -0.42 -9.96
C ALA A 113 1.79 -0.93 -9.53
N GLN A 114 2.36 -1.86 -10.29
CA GLN A 114 3.72 -2.39 -10.11
C GLN A 114 4.49 -2.41 -11.42
N ASN A 115 5.82 -2.31 -11.30
CA ASN A 115 6.75 -2.54 -12.40
C ASN A 115 7.62 -3.77 -12.11
N GLU A 116 7.89 -4.56 -13.14
CA GLU A 116 8.91 -5.60 -13.09
C GLU A 116 10.29 -4.94 -13.20
N VAL A 117 10.97 -4.81 -12.07
CA VAL A 117 12.26 -4.10 -11.96
C VAL A 117 13.46 -5.00 -12.27
N LEU A 118 13.29 -6.30 -12.07
CA LEU A 118 14.18 -7.38 -12.48
C LEU A 118 13.32 -8.57 -12.88
N PRO A 119 13.82 -9.54 -13.70
CA PRO A 119 13.05 -10.71 -14.07
C PRO A 119 12.41 -11.43 -12.87
N GLY A 120 11.09 -11.45 -12.82
CA GLY A 120 10.30 -12.02 -11.73
C GLY A 120 10.28 -11.21 -10.43
N VAL A 121 10.79 -9.97 -10.41
CA VAL A 121 10.78 -9.09 -9.22
C VAL A 121 9.99 -7.84 -9.50
N PHE A 122 8.94 -7.61 -8.70
CA PHE A 122 8.02 -6.50 -8.86
C PHE A 122 8.16 -5.48 -7.72
N ALA A 123 8.01 -4.20 -8.06
CA ALA A 123 7.98 -3.09 -7.10
C ALA A 123 6.80 -2.16 -7.37
N MET A 124 6.28 -1.53 -6.31
CA MET A 124 5.23 -0.53 -6.42
C MET A 124 5.78 0.77 -7.03
N TYR A 125 4.93 1.49 -7.77
CA TYR A 125 5.27 2.84 -8.21
C TYR A 125 5.13 3.84 -7.05
N ALA A 126 6.22 4.54 -6.75
CA ALA A 126 6.24 5.69 -5.84
C ALA A 126 5.87 6.98 -6.60
N GLY A 127 5.41 8.00 -5.89
CA GLY A 127 5.15 9.32 -6.46
C GLY A 127 3.70 9.80 -6.34
N ASN A 128 2.78 8.98 -5.80
CA ASN A 128 1.40 9.38 -5.54
C ASN A 128 1.33 10.23 -4.26
N GLY A 129 1.56 11.53 -4.38
CA GLY A 129 1.66 12.49 -3.26
C GLY A 129 0.40 13.27 -2.98
N ASP A 130 -0.65 13.09 -3.78
CA ASP A 130 -1.91 13.78 -3.55
C ASP A 130 -3.06 12.88 -3.09
N GLN A 131 -2.74 11.68 -2.66
CA GLN A 131 -3.69 10.80 -2.00
C GLN A 131 -4.45 11.56 -0.91
N THR A 132 -5.70 11.86 -1.18
CA THR A 132 -6.58 12.39 -0.15
C THR A 132 -7.09 11.23 0.70
N SER A 133 -7.05 11.37 2.01
CA SER A 133 -7.45 10.35 3.00
C SER A 133 -8.93 9.94 2.92
N ASN A 134 -9.65 10.28 1.87
CA ASN A 134 -11.09 10.16 1.82
C ASN A 134 -11.56 9.53 0.51
N THR A 135 -11.93 8.26 0.58
CA THR A 135 -12.89 7.50 -0.26
C THR A 135 -12.65 7.40 -1.77
N THR A 136 -11.89 8.26 -2.38
CA THR A 136 -11.38 8.10 -3.74
C THR A 136 -9.87 8.18 -3.66
N ALA A 137 -9.24 7.03 -3.49
CA ALA A 137 -7.81 6.94 -3.69
C ALA A 137 -7.52 7.48 -5.09
N ASP A 138 -6.75 8.54 -5.17
CA ASP A 138 -6.15 8.92 -6.43
C ASP A 138 -5.26 7.77 -6.85
N THR A 139 -5.56 7.22 -8.01
CA THR A 139 -4.94 6.02 -8.53
C THR A 139 -3.90 6.33 -9.60
N ASP A 140 -3.62 7.62 -9.82
CA ASP A 140 -2.73 8.08 -10.86
C ASP A 140 -1.53 8.81 -10.27
N ILE A 141 -0.38 8.69 -10.91
CA ILE A 141 0.77 9.57 -10.69
C ILE A 141 0.78 10.58 -11.84
N ASN A 142 0.54 11.84 -11.54
CA ASN A 142 0.32 12.87 -12.55
C ASN A 142 0.93 14.25 -12.18
N ALA A 143 0.54 15.29 -12.89
CA ALA A 143 1.03 16.66 -12.64
C ALA A 143 0.58 17.25 -11.30
N GLY A 144 -0.49 16.75 -10.71
CA GLY A 144 -0.97 17.14 -9.38
C GLY A 144 0.03 16.74 -8.29
N ASP A 145 0.51 15.49 -8.33
CA ASP A 145 1.53 14.97 -7.42
C ASP A 145 2.83 15.77 -7.51
N PHE A 146 3.30 15.98 -8.74
CA PHE A 146 4.49 16.80 -8.99
C PHE A 146 4.30 18.23 -8.49
N GLY A 147 3.14 18.83 -8.72
CA GLY A 147 2.82 20.18 -8.25
C GLY A 147 2.84 20.29 -6.73
N LYS A 148 2.27 19.30 -6.03
CA LYS A 148 2.31 19.24 -4.56
C LYS A 148 3.73 19.06 -4.04
N TRP A 149 4.49 18.13 -4.61
CA TRP A 149 5.89 17.92 -4.24
C TRP A 149 6.73 19.20 -4.44
N ARG A 150 6.66 19.82 -5.61
CA ARG A 150 7.42 21.04 -5.92
C ARG A 150 7.08 22.20 -4.98
N ASN A 151 5.82 22.34 -4.60
CA ASN A 151 5.37 23.44 -3.73
C ASN A 151 5.66 23.20 -2.24
N ASN A 152 6.02 22.00 -1.85
CA ASN A 152 6.31 21.61 -0.47
C ASN A 152 7.76 21.14 -0.27
N GLY A 153 8.63 21.41 -1.21
CA GLY A 153 10.05 21.05 -1.11
C GLY A 153 10.76 21.65 0.10
N ALA A 154 11.87 21.04 0.50
CA ALA A 154 12.73 21.44 1.61
C ALA A 154 12.16 21.17 3.03
N GLN A 155 11.22 20.27 3.19
CA GLN A 155 10.82 19.78 4.51
C GLN A 155 11.74 18.64 4.97
N GLN A 156 12.39 18.82 6.11
CA GLN A 156 13.32 17.84 6.66
C GLN A 156 12.74 17.17 7.91
N ARG A 157 13.06 15.88 8.09
CA ARG A 157 12.74 15.09 9.29
C ARG A 157 11.27 15.01 9.61
N THR A 158 10.43 14.95 8.59
CA THR A 158 8.99 14.80 8.74
C THR A 158 8.54 13.53 8.02
N TYR A 159 7.60 12.83 8.64
CA TYR A 159 6.85 11.79 7.95
C TYR A 159 5.90 12.48 6.97
N ASN A 160 6.28 12.58 5.73
CA ASN A 160 5.53 13.31 4.74
C ASN A 160 5.12 12.38 3.60
N ILE A 161 3.89 12.55 3.11
CA ILE A 161 3.41 11.83 1.93
C ILE A 161 4.25 12.14 0.67
N LEU A 162 4.92 13.27 0.65
CA LEU A 162 5.75 13.73 -0.45
C LEU A 162 7.21 13.27 -0.36
N ASP A 163 7.58 12.58 0.70
CA ASP A 163 8.86 11.89 0.84
C ASP A 163 8.78 10.55 0.08
N PHE A 164 9.04 10.60 -1.23
CA PHE A 164 8.83 9.46 -2.12
C PHE A 164 9.91 8.39 -2.01
N ASN A 165 11.10 8.74 -1.54
CA ASN A 165 12.21 7.82 -1.35
C ASN A 165 12.36 7.35 0.10
N MET A 166 11.51 7.86 1.00
CA MET A 166 11.45 7.49 2.42
C MET A 166 12.74 7.74 3.19
N ASP A 167 13.51 8.79 2.82
CA ASP A 167 14.73 9.19 3.53
C ASP A 167 14.48 10.19 4.67
N GLY A 168 13.23 10.60 4.88
CA GLY A 168 12.81 11.56 5.89
C GLY A 168 12.87 13.01 5.42
N GLU A 169 13.12 13.24 4.15
CA GLU A 169 13.20 14.57 3.55
C GLU A 169 12.30 14.68 2.31
N VAL A 170 11.67 15.83 2.14
CA VAL A 170 11.04 16.19 0.88
C VAL A 170 12.06 17.01 0.10
N SER A 171 12.87 16.33 -0.69
CA SER A 171 13.95 16.95 -1.45
C SER A 171 13.77 16.76 -2.95
N SER A 172 14.41 17.64 -3.72
CA SER A 172 14.47 17.59 -5.21
C SER A 172 15.72 16.88 -5.70
#